data_c95e33a6a03de4f57bffddf9687bbd8c
#
_entry.id   c95e33a6a03de4f57bffddf9687bbd8c
#
_cell.length_a   1.000
_cell.length_b   1.000
_cell.length_c   1.000
_cell.angle_alpha   90.00
_cell.angle_beta   90.00
_cell.angle_gamma   90.00
#
_symmetry.space_group_name_H-M   'P 1'
#
loop_
_entity.id
_entity.type
_entity.pdbx_description
1 polymer ?
#
loop_
_entity_poly.entity_id
_entity_poly.type
_entity_poly.pdbx_seq_one_letter_code
_entity_poly.pdbx_strand_id
1 'polypeptide(L)'
;MGNSPFKVGLVIPILNNFDQAVDLIYSAKTKENELKVYIQPQYRYQLPLSQAWNNGMKQAIMDGCDYIIIANDDTLFAPWSIDAWVSAMSKESDNIVLTAPLHVGDTFDEPFEIVFSDEDTEYKYVEKELFSMVMVRADFWEKCGWFDENFDPCWWEDNDMHYRITLLGFNIKKYEIPYIHLGNQTTKKLTKPINSIKSGEYYLKKWGSQNRNLIERYKTPYNDSTLTPKDWIK
;
A
#
# COMPACT_ATOMS: atom_id res chain seq x y z
N MET A 1 30.24 -7.74 8.86
CA MET A 1 29.96 -8.17 7.48
C MET A 1 28.75 -7.34 7.05
N GLY A 2 28.89 -6.40 6.10
CA GLY A 2 27.75 -5.64 5.62
C GLY A 2 26.77 -6.58 4.91
N ASN A 3 25.50 -6.54 5.28
CA ASN A 3 24.47 -7.24 4.53
C ASN A 3 24.48 -6.70 3.10
N SER A 4 24.25 -7.57 2.13
CA SER A 4 24.00 -7.12 0.75
C SER A 4 22.80 -6.17 0.76
N PRO A 5 22.82 -5.10 -0.06
CA PRO A 5 21.69 -4.17 -0.13
C PRO A 5 20.41 -4.92 -0.56
N PHE A 6 19.29 -4.56 0.04
CA PHE A 6 17.99 -5.04 -0.42
C PHE A 6 17.59 -4.34 -1.71
N LYS A 7 16.84 -5.05 -2.53
CA LYS A 7 16.24 -4.49 -3.73
C LYS A 7 14.80 -4.09 -3.45
N VAL A 8 14.50 -2.80 -3.62
CA VAL A 8 13.20 -2.20 -3.32
C VAL A 8 12.51 -1.76 -4.61
N GLY A 9 11.29 -2.24 -4.83
CA GLY A 9 10.44 -1.77 -5.93
C GLY A 9 9.53 -0.65 -5.45
N LEU A 10 9.49 0.49 -6.13
CA LEU A 10 8.53 1.56 -5.91
C LEU A 10 7.51 1.57 -7.03
N VAL A 11 6.27 1.20 -6.73
CA VAL A 11 5.14 1.12 -7.67
C VAL A 11 4.30 2.39 -7.57
N ILE A 12 4.18 3.12 -8.67
CA ILE A 12 3.46 4.40 -8.73
C ILE A 12 2.40 4.33 -9.85
N PRO A 13 1.10 4.25 -9.51
CA PRO A 13 0.04 4.44 -10.48
C PRO A 13 -0.08 5.92 -10.85
N ILE A 14 -0.15 6.26 -12.13
CA ILE A 14 -0.33 7.64 -12.60
C ILE A 14 -1.57 7.73 -13.45
N LEU A 15 -2.55 8.50 -13.01
CA LEU A 15 -3.75 8.77 -13.79
C LEU A 15 -3.64 10.09 -14.58
N ASN A 16 -3.37 11.20 -13.90
CA ASN A 16 -3.30 12.54 -14.51
C ASN A 16 -2.39 13.52 -13.76
N ASN A 17 -1.66 13.03 -12.77
CA ASN A 17 -0.91 13.85 -11.82
C ASN A 17 0.61 13.69 -11.99
N PHE A 18 1.10 13.99 -13.18
CA PHE A 18 2.49 13.74 -13.57
C PHE A 18 3.49 14.55 -12.76
N ASP A 19 3.20 15.81 -12.45
CA ASP A 19 4.13 16.71 -11.75
C ASP A 19 4.42 16.16 -10.34
N GLN A 20 3.37 15.78 -9.60
CA GLN A 20 3.53 15.22 -8.26
C GLN A 20 4.16 13.82 -8.28
N ALA A 21 3.88 13.01 -9.31
CA ALA A 21 4.59 11.74 -9.48
C ALA A 21 6.10 11.95 -9.68
N VAL A 22 6.50 13.02 -10.36
CA VAL A 22 7.91 13.41 -10.49
C VAL A 22 8.47 13.81 -9.12
N ASP A 23 7.75 14.63 -8.35
CA ASP A 23 8.16 15.03 -7.00
C ASP A 23 8.30 13.81 -6.07
N LEU A 24 7.36 12.87 -6.14
CA LEU A 24 7.44 11.59 -5.41
C LEU A 24 8.72 10.83 -5.78
N ILE A 25 9.03 10.67 -7.07
CA ILE A 25 10.24 9.97 -7.53
C ILE A 25 11.51 10.70 -7.04
N TYR A 26 11.55 12.03 -7.09
CA TYR A 26 12.68 12.82 -6.59
C TYR A 26 12.85 12.72 -5.07
N SER A 27 11.77 12.55 -4.32
CA SER A 27 11.83 12.36 -2.86
C SER A 27 12.27 10.95 -2.47
N ALA A 28 12.06 9.95 -3.34
CA ALA A 28 12.38 8.54 -3.10
C ALA A 28 13.88 8.27 -3.23
N LYS A 29 14.62 8.48 -2.13
CA LYS A 29 16.08 8.30 -2.09
C LYS A 29 16.49 7.20 -1.14
N THR A 30 17.52 6.45 -1.53
CA THR A 30 18.18 5.42 -0.73
C THR A 30 19.68 5.64 -0.72
N LYS A 31 20.36 5.21 0.35
CA LYS A 31 21.82 5.15 0.47
C LYS A 31 22.32 3.71 0.56
N GLU A 32 21.53 2.85 1.16
CA GLU A 32 21.91 1.50 1.55
C GLU A 32 21.27 0.43 0.69
N ASN A 33 20.14 0.76 0.02
CA ASN A 33 19.35 -0.19 -0.76
C ASN A 33 19.29 0.19 -2.24
N GLU A 34 19.05 -0.79 -3.10
CA GLU A 34 18.80 -0.56 -4.52
C GLU A 34 17.31 -0.21 -4.71
N LEU A 35 17.00 0.95 -5.33
CA LEU A 35 15.64 1.38 -5.61
C LEU A 35 15.34 1.29 -7.11
N LYS A 36 14.26 0.61 -7.47
CA LYS A 36 13.73 0.56 -8.84
C LYS A 36 12.29 1.06 -8.89
N VAL A 37 12.00 1.98 -9.81
CA VAL A 37 10.68 2.60 -9.94
C VAL A 37 9.88 1.93 -11.05
N TYR A 38 8.60 1.61 -10.77
CA TYR A 38 7.64 0.99 -11.67
C TYR A 38 6.44 1.90 -11.86
N ILE A 39 6.44 2.69 -12.94
CA ILE A 39 5.33 3.59 -13.27
C ILE A 39 4.24 2.78 -13.95
N GLN A 40 3.02 2.90 -13.43
CA GLN A 40 1.83 2.27 -13.97
C GLN A 40 0.91 3.33 -14.61
N PRO A 41 0.89 3.45 -15.96
CA PRO A 41 0.17 4.53 -16.64
C PRO A 41 -1.32 4.23 -16.75
N GLN A 42 -2.09 4.46 -15.69
CA GLN A 42 -3.55 4.29 -15.66
C GLN A 42 -4.26 5.13 -16.75
N TYR A 43 -3.79 6.37 -16.95
CA TYR A 43 -4.36 7.29 -17.96
C TYR A 43 -4.41 6.71 -19.38
N ARG A 44 -3.44 5.87 -19.70
CA ARG A 44 -3.31 5.31 -21.05
C ARG A 44 -4.22 4.10 -21.26
N TYR A 45 -4.40 3.30 -20.21
CA TYR A 45 -5.08 2.01 -20.30
C TYR A 45 -6.40 1.97 -19.54
N GLN A 46 -6.77 3.07 -18.88
CA GLN A 46 -7.97 3.18 -18.02
C GLN A 46 -8.07 2.04 -17.01
N LEU A 47 -6.94 1.67 -16.43
CA LEU A 47 -6.86 0.58 -15.45
C LEU A 47 -7.49 0.98 -14.11
N PRO A 48 -8.20 0.08 -13.45
CA PRO A 48 -8.49 0.21 -12.03
C PRO A 48 -7.21 0.41 -11.20
N LEU A 49 -7.29 1.13 -10.08
CA LEU A 49 -6.15 1.40 -9.22
C LEU A 49 -5.51 0.10 -8.71
N SER A 50 -6.34 -0.85 -8.26
CA SER A 50 -5.92 -2.19 -7.83
C SER A 50 -5.15 -2.94 -8.92
N GLN A 51 -5.59 -2.86 -10.18
CA GLN A 51 -4.90 -3.50 -11.30
C GLN A 51 -3.55 -2.84 -11.59
N ALA A 52 -3.47 -1.50 -11.48
CA ALA A 52 -2.20 -0.80 -11.63
C ALA A 52 -1.21 -1.21 -10.53
N TRP A 53 -1.64 -1.31 -9.28
CA TRP A 53 -0.81 -1.82 -8.19
C TRP A 53 -0.35 -3.25 -8.45
N ASN A 54 -1.26 -4.16 -8.79
CA ASN A 54 -0.94 -5.56 -9.09
C ASN A 54 0.08 -5.69 -10.21
N ASN A 55 -0.08 -4.94 -11.30
CA ASN A 55 0.84 -4.96 -12.43
C ASN A 55 2.26 -4.51 -12.03
N GLY A 56 2.36 -3.42 -11.26
CA GLY A 56 3.64 -2.93 -10.76
C GLY A 56 4.29 -3.90 -9.79
N MET A 57 3.53 -4.50 -8.86
CA MET A 57 4.02 -5.51 -7.94
C MET A 57 4.54 -6.75 -8.69
N LYS A 58 3.80 -7.25 -9.71
CA LYS A 58 4.25 -8.38 -10.54
C LYS A 58 5.57 -8.08 -11.23
N GLN A 59 5.74 -6.88 -11.78
CA GLN A 59 7.01 -6.46 -12.40
C GLN A 59 8.15 -6.42 -11.39
N ALA A 60 7.92 -5.83 -10.20
CA ALA A 60 8.92 -5.76 -9.14
C ALA A 60 9.37 -7.15 -8.65
N ILE A 61 8.42 -8.08 -8.49
CA ILE A 61 8.70 -9.47 -8.12
C ILE A 61 9.52 -10.18 -9.20
N MET A 62 9.15 -10.02 -10.47
CA MET A 62 9.89 -10.61 -11.60
C MET A 62 11.33 -10.10 -11.69
N ASP A 63 11.56 -8.87 -11.30
CA ASP A 63 12.89 -8.25 -11.24
C ASP A 63 13.68 -8.62 -9.97
N GLY A 64 13.10 -9.43 -9.08
CA GLY A 64 13.73 -9.91 -7.86
C GLY A 64 13.82 -8.86 -6.75
N CYS A 65 12.84 -7.96 -6.64
CA CYS A 65 12.76 -7.07 -5.49
C CYS A 65 12.41 -7.86 -4.22
N ASP A 66 13.05 -7.51 -3.10
CA ASP A 66 12.80 -8.10 -1.78
C ASP A 66 11.59 -7.45 -1.11
N TYR A 67 11.46 -6.13 -1.28
CA TYR A 67 10.39 -5.29 -0.76
C TYR A 67 9.75 -4.49 -1.87
N ILE A 68 8.46 -4.22 -1.74
CA ILE A 68 7.70 -3.43 -2.70
C ILE A 68 6.93 -2.36 -1.95
N ILE A 69 7.19 -1.10 -2.32
CA ILE A 69 6.42 0.05 -1.86
C ILE A 69 5.38 0.36 -2.93
N ILE A 70 4.13 0.45 -2.52
CA ILE A 70 3.03 0.97 -3.32
C ILE A 70 2.76 2.37 -2.83
N ALA A 71 2.81 3.37 -3.70
CA ALA A 71 2.62 4.77 -3.33
C ALA A 71 1.71 5.48 -4.34
N ASN A 72 0.74 6.25 -3.85
CA ASN A 72 -0.05 7.13 -4.70
C ASN A 72 0.82 8.27 -5.25
N ASP A 73 0.47 8.78 -6.42
CA ASP A 73 1.22 9.82 -7.14
C ASP A 73 1.23 11.20 -6.44
N ASP A 74 0.45 11.36 -5.38
CA ASP A 74 0.36 12.58 -4.55
C ASP A 74 0.96 12.41 -3.14
N THR A 75 1.99 11.54 -3.02
CA THR A 75 2.73 11.32 -1.77
C THR A 75 4.19 11.72 -1.92
N LEU A 76 4.88 12.00 -0.80
CA LEU A 76 6.30 12.32 -0.76
C LEU A 76 7.00 11.61 0.39
N PHE A 77 8.20 11.12 0.14
CA PHE A 77 9.06 10.52 1.16
C PHE A 77 9.83 11.59 1.93
N ALA A 78 10.00 11.39 3.24
CA ALA A 78 11.04 12.10 3.97
C ALA A 78 12.43 11.61 3.53
N PRO A 79 13.48 12.45 3.66
CA PRO A 79 14.82 12.06 3.30
C PRO A 79 15.24 10.73 3.98
N TRP A 80 15.74 9.78 3.20
CA TRP A 80 16.26 8.47 3.66
C TRP A 80 15.24 7.56 4.37
N SER A 81 13.96 7.92 4.34
CA SER A 81 12.88 7.16 4.98
C SER A 81 12.74 5.73 4.43
N ILE A 82 13.08 5.51 3.16
CA ILE A 82 13.04 4.18 2.54
C ILE A 82 14.05 3.24 3.21
N ASP A 83 15.30 3.66 3.44
CA ASP A 83 16.31 2.83 4.10
C ASP A 83 15.89 2.48 5.53
N ALA A 84 15.35 3.47 6.24
CA ALA A 84 14.76 3.29 7.56
C ALA A 84 13.64 2.26 7.56
N TRP A 85 12.74 2.37 6.60
CA TRP A 85 11.57 1.51 6.49
C TRP A 85 11.96 0.07 6.15
N VAL A 86 12.89 -0.12 5.21
CA VAL A 86 13.45 -1.43 4.90
C VAL A 86 14.14 -2.05 6.11
N SER A 87 14.96 -1.27 6.83
CA SER A 87 15.61 -1.74 8.06
C SER A 87 14.60 -2.19 9.12
N ALA A 88 13.52 -1.43 9.32
CA ALA A 88 12.45 -1.79 10.24
C ALA A 88 11.72 -3.07 9.79
N MET A 89 11.29 -3.12 8.52
CA MET A 89 10.55 -4.27 7.96
C MET A 89 11.38 -5.55 7.96
N SER A 90 12.70 -5.48 7.76
CA SER A 90 13.59 -6.64 7.74
C SER A 90 13.71 -7.35 9.10
N LYS A 91 13.43 -6.65 10.19
CA LYS A 91 13.46 -7.18 11.56
C LYS A 91 12.11 -7.77 12.00
N GLU A 92 11.05 -7.56 11.22
CA GLU A 92 9.73 -8.04 11.55
C GLU A 92 9.56 -9.54 11.30
N SER A 93 8.70 -10.16 12.13
CA SER A 93 8.29 -11.55 11.91
C SER A 93 7.48 -11.70 10.61
N ASP A 94 7.39 -12.93 10.11
CA ASP A 94 6.60 -13.25 8.91
C ASP A 94 5.09 -13.01 9.07
N ASN A 95 4.64 -12.79 10.30
CA ASN A 95 3.25 -12.43 10.58
C ASN A 95 2.93 -10.96 10.25
N ILE A 96 3.94 -10.09 10.16
CA ILE A 96 3.78 -8.71 9.67
C ILE A 96 3.96 -8.74 8.15
N VAL A 97 2.86 -8.70 7.43
CA VAL A 97 2.87 -8.84 5.96
C VAL A 97 2.84 -7.51 5.23
N LEU A 98 2.34 -6.47 5.89
CA LEU A 98 2.23 -5.12 5.35
C LEU A 98 2.62 -4.11 6.43
N THR A 99 3.31 -3.06 6.02
CA THR A 99 3.66 -1.94 6.91
C THR A 99 3.29 -0.62 6.25
N ALA A 100 2.93 0.37 7.08
CA ALA A 100 2.59 1.71 6.63
C ALA A 100 3.45 2.76 7.36
N PRO A 101 3.78 3.89 6.71
CA PRO A 101 4.46 5.02 7.34
C PRO A 101 3.46 5.94 8.04
N LEU A 102 3.96 6.93 8.76
CA LEU A 102 3.15 7.93 9.45
C LEU A 102 2.91 9.16 8.55
N HIS A 103 1.64 9.44 8.26
CA HIS A 103 1.26 10.69 7.59
C HIS A 103 1.44 11.89 8.54
N VAL A 104 2.25 12.87 8.14
CA VAL A 104 2.61 14.03 8.97
C VAL A 104 2.00 15.35 8.51
N GLY A 105 1.17 15.35 7.47
CA GLY A 105 0.51 16.54 6.94
C GLY A 105 0.92 16.86 5.50
N ASP A 106 0.83 18.13 5.12
CA ASP A 106 1.05 18.57 3.73
C ASP A 106 2.47 19.10 3.51
N THR A 107 3.27 19.26 4.56
CA THR A 107 4.66 19.74 4.53
C THR A 107 5.50 19.00 5.55
N PHE A 108 6.81 18.94 5.32
CA PHE A 108 7.75 18.57 6.38
C PHE A 108 8.16 19.82 7.13
N ASP A 109 8.06 19.81 8.45
CA ASP A 109 8.65 20.84 9.29
C ASP A 109 10.18 20.71 9.26
N GLU A 110 10.88 21.82 9.04
CA GLU A 110 12.33 21.85 9.00
C GLU A 110 12.94 22.07 10.41
N PRO A 111 14.08 21.42 10.74
CA PRO A 111 14.70 20.28 10.08
C PRO A 111 14.06 18.96 10.54
N PHE A 112 13.75 18.09 9.59
CA PHE A 112 13.19 16.79 9.89
C PHE A 112 14.32 15.78 10.16
N GLU A 113 14.49 15.35 11.38
CA GLU A 113 15.41 14.30 11.78
C GLU A 113 14.64 13.00 12.05
N ILE A 114 14.95 11.95 11.28
CA ILE A 114 14.39 10.63 11.56
C ILE A 114 15.15 10.07 12.76
N VAL A 115 14.54 10.13 13.92
CA VAL A 115 15.06 9.49 15.13
C VAL A 115 14.68 8.01 15.09
N PHE A 116 15.65 7.15 14.85
CA PHE A 116 15.47 5.71 15.03
C PHE A 116 15.54 5.42 16.52
N SER A 117 14.42 5.14 17.16
CA SER A 117 14.47 4.53 18.47
C SER A 117 14.72 3.03 18.30
N ASP A 118 15.81 2.52 18.83
CA ASP A 118 16.10 1.08 18.94
C ASP A 118 15.17 0.37 19.95
N GLU A 119 14.32 1.12 20.62
CA GLU A 119 13.38 0.60 21.61
C GLU A 119 12.09 0.15 20.92
N ASP A 120 11.57 -0.99 21.35
CA ASP A 120 10.30 -1.57 20.95
C ASP A 120 9.15 -0.57 21.17
N THR A 121 8.94 0.33 20.24
CA THR A 121 7.77 1.21 20.27
C THR A 121 6.56 0.33 19.97
N GLU A 122 5.70 0.13 20.95
CA GLU A 122 4.41 -0.53 20.77
C GLU A 122 3.57 0.31 19.81
N TYR A 123 3.56 -0.10 18.56
CA TYR A 123 2.76 0.58 17.52
C TYR A 123 1.29 0.30 17.76
N LYS A 124 0.54 1.33 18.12
CA LYS A 124 -0.90 1.23 18.27
C LYS A 124 -1.53 0.96 16.89
N TYR A 125 -2.33 -0.08 16.82
CA TYR A 125 -3.21 -0.36 15.69
C TYR A 125 -4.11 0.86 15.44
N VAL A 126 -4.02 1.45 14.27
CA VAL A 126 -4.88 2.57 13.86
C VAL A 126 -5.92 2.05 12.88
N GLU A 127 -7.19 2.10 13.27
CA GLU A 127 -8.33 1.49 12.57
C GLU A 127 -8.61 2.03 11.15
N LYS A 128 -7.90 3.07 10.71
CA LYS A 128 -8.18 3.75 9.43
C LYS A 128 -6.89 4.11 8.72
N GLU A 129 -6.24 3.13 8.15
CA GLU A 129 -5.14 3.43 7.24
C GLU A 129 -5.58 3.28 5.81
N LEU A 130 -5.60 4.41 5.12
CA LEU A 130 -5.70 4.46 3.68
C LEU A 130 -4.35 3.98 3.12
N PHE A 131 -4.36 3.07 2.15
CA PHE A 131 -3.13 2.60 1.50
C PHE A 131 -2.61 3.64 0.50
N SER A 132 -2.43 4.88 0.96
CA SER A 132 -1.79 5.91 0.13
C SER A 132 -0.29 5.65 -0.06
N MET A 133 0.34 5.00 0.92
CA MET A 133 1.71 4.51 0.85
C MET A 133 1.87 3.32 1.79
N VAL A 134 2.28 2.17 1.26
CA VAL A 134 2.50 0.93 2.04
C VAL A 134 3.69 0.15 1.49
N MET A 135 4.36 -0.61 2.36
CA MET A 135 5.41 -1.55 1.99
C MET A 135 4.98 -2.97 2.30
N VAL A 136 5.25 -3.87 1.38
CA VAL A 136 5.04 -5.32 1.51
C VAL A 136 6.31 -6.09 1.14
N ARG A 137 6.42 -7.33 1.62
CA ARG A 137 7.44 -8.28 1.14
C ARG A 137 7.06 -8.82 -0.23
N ALA A 138 8.04 -9.30 -0.99
CA ALA A 138 7.79 -9.87 -2.31
C ALA A 138 6.85 -11.09 -2.31
N ASP A 139 6.78 -11.83 -1.21
CA ASP A 139 5.89 -12.99 -1.01
C ASP A 139 4.48 -12.63 -0.52
N PHE A 140 4.17 -11.34 -0.38
CA PHE A 140 2.88 -10.85 0.12
C PHE A 140 1.68 -11.46 -0.62
N TRP A 141 1.77 -11.56 -1.95
CA TRP A 141 0.70 -12.10 -2.78
C TRP A 141 0.42 -13.59 -2.52
N GLU A 142 1.43 -14.35 -2.11
CA GLU A 142 1.27 -15.75 -1.74
C GLU A 142 0.49 -15.91 -0.44
N LYS A 143 0.66 -14.96 0.48
CA LYS A 143 0.04 -14.93 1.80
C LYS A 143 -1.37 -14.34 1.76
N CYS A 144 -1.55 -13.21 1.08
CA CYS A 144 -2.76 -12.39 1.15
C CYS A 144 -3.55 -12.29 -0.18
N GLY A 145 -2.98 -12.81 -1.28
CA GLY A 145 -3.52 -12.63 -2.63
C GLY A 145 -3.24 -11.23 -3.19
N TRP A 146 -3.62 -11.03 -4.44
CA TRP A 146 -3.55 -9.75 -5.12
C TRP A 146 -4.65 -8.80 -4.66
N PHE A 147 -4.51 -7.49 -4.92
CA PHE A 147 -5.64 -6.56 -4.78
C PHE A 147 -6.77 -6.98 -5.73
N ASP A 148 -8.01 -6.88 -5.27
CA ASP A 148 -9.17 -7.26 -6.07
C ASP A 148 -9.46 -6.21 -7.15
N GLU A 149 -9.27 -6.59 -8.40
CA GLU A 149 -9.41 -5.71 -9.57
C GLU A 149 -10.87 -5.37 -9.93
N ASN A 150 -11.84 -5.96 -9.22
CA ASN A 150 -13.24 -5.61 -9.40
C ASN A 150 -13.64 -4.30 -8.69
N PHE A 151 -12.74 -3.74 -7.88
CA PHE A 151 -12.90 -2.37 -7.34
C PHE A 151 -12.54 -1.35 -8.42
N ASP A 152 -13.44 -1.10 -9.34
CA ASP A 152 -13.26 -0.23 -10.50
C ASP A 152 -14.08 1.06 -10.33
N PRO A 153 -13.47 2.25 -10.49
CA PRO A 153 -12.06 2.52 -10.83
C PRO A 153 -11.12 2.55 -9.62
N CYS A 154 -11.62 2.74 -8.42
CA CYS A 154 -10.87 2.77 -7.16
C CYS A 154 -11.83 2.84 -5.97
N TRP A 155 -11.26 2.96 -4.74
CA TRP A 155 -11.88 2.93 -3.43
C TRP A 155 -12.36 1.54 -2.99
N TRP A 156 -12.22 1.28 -1.71
CA TRP A 156 -12.55 0.04 -1.03
C TRP A 156 -11.59 -1.13 -1.28
N GLU A 157 -10.68 -1.03 -2.24
CA GLU A 157 -9.64 -2.04 -2.49
C GLU A 157 -8.67 -2.18 -1.32
N ASP A 158 -8.38 -1.07 -0.64
CA ASP A 158 -7.58 -0.99 0.58
C ASP A 158 -8.32 -1.62 1.77
N ASN A 159 -9.60 -1.30 1.92
CA ASN A 159 -10.45 -1.90 2.94
C ASN A 159 -10.58 -3.42 2.76
N ASP A 160 -10.73 -3.88 1.53
CA ASP A 160 -10.78 -5.30 1.17
C ASP A 160 -9.49 -6.00 1.56
N MET A 161 -8.35 -5.46 1.17
CA MET A 161 -7.04 -6.03 1.49
C MET A 161 -6.79 -6.05 3.00
N HIS A 162 -7.07 -4.96 3.68
CA HIS A 162 -6.91 -4.88 5.14
C HIS A 162 -7.76 -5.96 5.85
N TYR A 163 -9.00 -6.12 5.40
CA TYR A 163 -9.89 -7.13 5.98
C TYR A 163 -9.39 -8.56 5.70
N ARG A 164 -8.91 -8.85 4.47
CA ARG A 164 -8.32 -10.14 4.13
C ARG A 164 -7.10 -10.46 4.98
N ILE A 165 -6.19 -9.52 5.16
CA ILE A 165 -5.01 -9.67 6.03
C ILE A 165 -5.45 -10.11 7.43
N THR A 166 -6.46 -9.43 8.00
CA THR A 166 -6.98 -9.74 9.34
C THR A 166 -7.61 -11.13 9.40
N LEU A 167 -8.43 -11.51 8.41
CA LEU A 167 -9.07 -12.84 8.36
C LEU A 167 -8.06 -13.98 8.26
N LEU A 168 -6.94 -13.73 7.61
CA LEU A 168 -5.86 -14.70 7.46
C LEU A 168 -4.97 -14.80 8.71
N GLY A 169 -5.23 -13.99 9.73
CA GLY A 169 -4.46 -13.96 10.97
C GLY A 169 -3.12 -13.26 10.85
N PHE A 170 -2.89 -12.51 9.78
CA PHE A 170 -1.72 -11.65 9.63
C PHE A 170 -1.96 -10.26 10.22
N ASN A 171 -0.88 -9.51 10.41
CA ASN A 171 -0.92 -8.18 10.99
C ASN A 171 -0.36 -7.12 10.04
N ILE A 172 -0.87 -5.92 10.21
CA ILE A 172 -0.37 -4.68 9.62
C ILE A 172 0.31 -3.90 10.73
N LYS A 173 1.49 -3.33 10.44
CA LYS A 173 2.22 -2.50 11.40
C LYS A 173 2.46 -1.11 10.83
N LYS A 174 2.32 -0.10 11.67
CA LYS A 174 2.62 1.28 11.31
C LYS A 174 3.92 1.69 11.99
N TYR A 175 4.78 2.36 11.22
CA TYR A 175 6.01 2.93 11.74
C TYR A 175 5.91 4.46 11.82
N GLU A 176 6.62 5.03 12.77
CA GLU A 176 6.81 6.49 12.88
C GLU A 176 7.82 7.01 11.84
N ILE A 177 7.69 6.53 10.62
CA ILE A 177 8.47 6.98 9.46
C ILE A 177 7.60 7.97 8.70
N PRO A 178 7.96 9.24 8.65
CA PRO A 178 7.08 10.25 8.11
C PRO A 178 7.00 10.23 6.60
N TYR A 179 5.81 10.51 6.10
CA TYR A 179 5.55 10.83 4.71
C TYR A 179 4.48 11.91 4.59
N ILE A 180 4.45 12.60 3.47
CA ILE A 180 3.41 13.55 3.12
C ILE A 180 2.41 12.90 2.16
N HIS A 181 1.12 13.19 2.35
CA HIS A 181 0.07 12.85 1.40
C HIS A 181 -0.77 14.10 1.13
N LEU A 182 -0.62 14.67 -0.03
CA LEU A 182 -1.31 15.91 -0.44
C LEU A 182 -2.82 15.73 -0.63
N GLY A 183 -3.27 14.49 -0.69
CA GLY A 183 -4.66 14.05 -0.64
C GLY A 183 -5.54 14.50 -1.80
N ASN A 184 -6.15 13.54 -2.47
CA ASN A 184 -7.16 13.75 -3.52
C ASN A 184 -6.71 14.61 -4.71
N GLN A 185 -5.42 14.79 -4.95
CA GLN A 185 -4.94 15.69 -6.02
C GLN A 185 -5.31 15.15 -7.41
N THR A 186 -5.22 13.85 -7.58
CA THR A 186 -5.62 13.17 -8.82
C THR A 186 -7.12 13.30 -9.08
N THR A 187 -7.96 13.08 -8.06
CA THR A 187 -9.41 13.16 -8.19
C THR A 187 -9.92 14.57 -8.40
N LYS A 188 -9.27 15.58 -7.80
CA LYS A 188 -9.59 17.00 -7.99
C LYS A 188 -9.41 17.49 -9.44
N LYS A 189 -8.47 16.86 -10.18
CA LYS A 189 -8.18 17.20 -11.60
C LYS A 189 -9.13 16.52 -12.59
N LEU A 190 -10.02 15.65 -12.14
CA LEU A 190 -10.94 14.96 -13.03
C LEU A 190 -12.13 15.84 -13.42
N THR A 191 -12.47 15.85 -14.69
CA THR A 191 -13.65 16.58 -15.22
C THR A 191 -14.98 15.96 -14.78
N LYS A 192 -14.96 14.68 -14.40
CA LYS A 192 -16.10 13.95 -13.83
C LYS A 192 -15.67 13.34 -12.51
N PRO A 193 -16.45 13.49 -11.45
CA PRO A 193 -16.14 12.84 -10.19
C PRO A 193 -16.14 11.33 -10.35
N ILE A 194 -15.14 10.68 -9.75
CA ILE A 194 -15.12 9.22 -9.68
C ILE A 194 -16.26 8.79 -8.76
N ASN A 195 -17.03 7.82 -9.20
CA ASN A 195 -18.15 7.29 -8.43
C ASN A 195 -17.70 6.13 -7.53
N SER A 196 -17.51 6.41 -6.23
CA SER A 196 -17.17 5.38 -5.22
C SER A 196 -18.33 4.44 -4.87
N ILE A 197 -19.55 4.77 -5.30
CA ILE A 197 -20.76 4.00 -4.97
C ILE A 197 -20.64 2.56 -5.48
N LYS A 198 -20.21 2.39 -6.72
CA LYS A 198 -20.04 1.07 -7.34
C LYS A 198 -19.10 0.16 -6.52
N SER A 199 -17.94 0.70 -6.14
CA SER A 199 -16.96 -0.03 -5.33
C SER A 199 -17.49 -0.34 -3.94
N GLY A 200 -18.22 0.58 -3.32
CA GLY A 200 -18.89 0.37 -2.05
C GLY A 200 -20.00 -0.69 -2.10
N GLU A 201 -20.81 -0.71 -3.17
CA GLU A 201 -21.81 -1.75 -3.41
C GLU A 201 -21.14 -3.11 -3.63
N TYR A 202 -20.04 -3.15 -4.37
CA TYR A 202 -19.27 -4.37 -4.57
C TYR A 202 -18.68 -4.88 -3.25
N TYR A 203 -18.11 -3.99 -2.43
CA TYR A 203 -17.58 -4.34 -1.11
C TYR A 203 -18.70 -4.93 -0.22
N LEU A 204 -19.87 -4.28 -0.20
CA LEU A 204 -21.01 -4.75 0.56
C LEU A 204 -21.49 -6.14 0.08
N LYS A 205 -21.54 -6.36 -1.23
CA LYS A 205 -21.86 -7.67 -1.81
C LYS A 205 -20.84 -8.73 -1.43
N LYS A 206 -19.57 -8.37 -1.44
CA LYS A 206 -18.45 -9.28 -1.13
C LYS A 206 -18.42 -9.68 0.34
N TRP A 207 -18.59 -8.73 1.24
CA TRP A 207 -18.36 -8.91 2.67
C TRP A 207 -19.64 -8.87 3.54
N GLY A 208 -20.76 -8.49 2.99
CA GLY A 208 -22.04 -8.42 3.70
C GLY A 208 -22.23 -7.18 4.58
N SER A 209 -21.15 -6.41 4.83
CA SER A 209 -21.19 -5.16 5.59
C SER A 209 -20.05 -4.25 5.20
N GLN A 210 -20.27 -2.93 5.27
CA GLN A 210 -19.20 -1.93 5.18
C GLN A 210 -18.55 -1.67 6.56
N ASN A 211 -19.16 -2.15 7.63
CA ASN A 211 -18.60 -2.04 8.97
C ASN A 211 -17.78 -3.31 9.26
N ARG A 212 -16.46 -3.19 9.33
CA ARG A 212 -15.53 -4.30 9.61
C ARG A 212 -15.89 -5.08 10.87
N ASN A 213 -16.35 -4.42 11.91
CA ASN A 213 -16.76 -5.06 13.17
C ASN A 213 -17.99 -5.96 13.04
N LEU A 214 -18.72 -5.86 11.94
CA LEU A 214 -19.92 -6.66 11.64
C LEU A 214 -19.67 -7.75 10.60
N ILE A 215 -18.54 -7.74 9.90
CA ILE A 215 -18.25 -8.69 8.80
C ILE A 215 -18.25 -10.14 9.30
N GLU A 216 -17.72 -10.41 10.50
CA GLU A 216 -17.74 -11.75 11.10
C GLU A 216 -19.17 -12.31 11.30
N ARG A 217 -20.18 -11.46 11.32
CA ARG A 217 -21.59 -11.85 11.49
C ARG A 217 -22.24 -12.29 10.19
N TYR A 218 -21.64 -11.99 9.05
CA TYR A 218 -22.18 -12.30 7.73
C TYR A 218 -21.37 -13.44 7.10
N LYS A 219 -22.02 -14.57 6.89
CA LYS A 219 -21.44 -15.67 6.13
C LYS A 219 -21.51 -15.34 4.65
N THR A 220 -20.42 -14.94 4.08
CA THR A 220 -20.27 -14.78 2.63
C THR A 220 -19.34 -15.85 2.10
N PRO A 221 -19.32 -16.13 0.78
CA PRO A 221 -18.33 -17.05 0.20
C PRO A 221 -16.88 -16.69 0.52
N TYR A 222 -16.60 -15.42 0.80
CA TYR A 222 -15.26 -14.90 1.10
C TYR A 222 -14.84 -15.07 2.57
N ASN A 223 -15.78 -15.35 3.46
CA ASN A 223 -15.54 -15.64 4.88
C ASN A 223 -15.46 -17.15 5.16
N ASP A 224 -15.48 -17.97 4.14
CA ASP A 224 -15.33 -19.40 4.27
C ASP A 224 -13.86 -19.73 4.54
N SER A 225 -13.58 -20.28 5.72
CA SER A 225 -12.24 -20.68 6.14
C SER A 225 -11.62 -21.80 5.28
N THR A 226 -12.42 -22.46 4.43
CA THR A 226 -11.94 -23.46 3.48
C THR A 226 -11.36 -22.83 2.20
N LEU A 227 -11.64 -21.53 1.95
CA LEU A 227 -11.14 -20.82 0.78
C LEU A 227 -9.74 -20.27 1.06
N THR A 228 -8.89 -20.35 0.07
CA THR A 228 -7.57 -19.73 0.08
C THR A 228 -7.62 -18.31 -0.49
N PRO A 229 -6.61 -17.46 -0.25
CA PRO A 229 -6.55 -16.12 -0.87
C PRO A 229 -6.74 -16.12 -2.38
N LYS A 230 -6.34 -17.18 -3.08
CA LYS A 230 -6.55 -17.34 -4.54
C LYS A 230 -8.03 -17.48 -4.92
N ASP A 231 -8.85 -17.99 -4.02
CA ASP A 231 -10.27 -18.20 -4.26
C ASP A 231 -11.10 -16.93 -4.03
N TRP A 232 -10.52 -15.92 -3.36
CA TRP A 232 -11.18 -14.66 -3.05
C TRP A 232 -11.19 -13.66 -4.20
N ILE A 233 -10.34 -13.88 -5.20
CA ILE A 233 -10.22 -13.04 -6.39
C ILE A 233 -10.59 -13.91 -7.61
N LYS A 234 -11.81 -13.75 -8.07
CA LYS A 234 -12.32 -14.42 -9.27
C LYS A 234 -12.69 -13.41 -10.32
#